data_cb1637ab617a5bf552ba20396e0b95d6
#
_entry.id   cb1637ab617a5bf552ba20396e0b95d6
#
_cell.length_a   1.000
_cell.length_b   1.000
_cell.length_c   1.000
_cell.angle_alpha   90.00
_cell.angle_beta   90.00
_cell.angle_gamma   90.00
#
_symmetry.space_group_name_H-M   'P 1'
#
loop_
_entity.id
_entity.type
_entity.pdbx_description
1 polymer ?
#
loop_
_entity_poly.entity_id
_entity_poly.type
_entity_poly.pdbx_seq_one_letter_code
_entity_poly.pdbx_strand_id
1 'polypeptide(L)'
;MYRVDFEYDDETHPGTLEKYKQDETELMQYLLTRVSLNLPSGTILMIPDKDLVLQPWLVYWLESIKASGYNRYIVLKMTHQITWRDRDKNEQTSWCYLHGSGDSALKETLKAVGAMYAEDDNSRFVIMPLNENIRKEDYIEVGEGKLKEAYRVTGYDIHSTPGVEYVTLNPMYIKD
;
A
#
# COMPACT_ATOMS: atom_id res chain seq x y z
N MET A 1 -18.07 -7.20 7.86
CA MET A 1 -18.59 -5.89 7.40
C MET A 1 -18.78 -5.00 8.62
N TYR A 2 -18.17 -3.83 8.64
CA TYR A 2 -18.37 -2.84 9.71
C TYR A 2 -18.27 -1.40 9.16
N ARG A 3 -19.01 -0.49 9.78
CA ARG A 3 -18.99 0.93 9.41
C ARG A 3 -17.74 1.60 9.94
N VAL A 4 -17.18 2.51 9.15
CA VAL A 4 -16.03 3.33 9.50
C VAL A 4 -16.28 4.77 9.03
N ASP A 5 -15.72 5.70 9.77
CA ASP A 5 -15.55 7.08 9.31
C ASP A 5 -14.05 7.24 9.01
N PHE A 6 -13.71 7.51 7.75
CA PHE A 6 -12.32 7.62 7.31
C PHE A 6 -12.01 9.05 6.88
N GLU A 7 -10.74 9.42 6.96
CA GLU A 7 -10.25 10.73 6.57
C GLU A 7 -9.67 10.70 5.16
N TYR A 8 -10.11 11.65 4.35
CA TYR A 8 -9.62 11.92 3.00
C TYR A 8 -9.79 13.39 2.69
N ASP A 9 -8.74 14.05 2.16
CA ASP A 9 -8.73 15.47 1.76
C ASP A 9 -9.21 16.41 2.89
N ASP A 10 -8.69 16.19 4.10
CA ASP A 10 -9.02 16.92 5.33
C ASP A 10 -10.50 16.84 5.74
N GLU A 11 -11.25 15.93 5.17
CA GLU A 11 -12.66 15.68 5.49
C GLU A 11 -12.86 14.26 6.00
N THR A 12 -13.88 14.08 6.83
CA THR A 12 -14.34 12.78 7.32
C THR A 12 -15.48 12.26 6.45
N HIS A 13 -15.32 11.04 5.96
CA HIS A 13 -16.29 10.40 5.07
C HIS A 13 -16.79 9.09 5.65
N PRO A 14 -18.09 8.80 5.59
CA PRO A 14 -18.61 7.50 6.00
C PRO A 14 -18.33 6.43 4.94
N GLY A 15 -17.95 5.25 5.40
CA GLY A 15 -17.73 4.09 4.57
C GLY A 15 -18.09 2.79 5.27
N THR A 16 -17.91 1.69 4.57
CA THR A 16 -18.05 0.34 5.13
C THR A 16 -16.89 -0.51 4.66
N LEU A 17 -16.17 -1.12 5.60
CA LEU A 17 -15.16 -2.11 5.29
C LEU A 17 -15.77 -3.51 5.23
N GLU A 18 -15.43 -4.23 4.17
CA GLU A 18 -15.79 -5.63 3.96
C GLU A 18 -14.53 -6.46 3.77
N LYS A 19 -14.55 -7.69 4.30
CA LYS A 19 -13.44 -8.62 4.12
C LYS A 19 -13.22 -8.91 2.64
N TYR A 20 -11.98 -8.83 2.18
CA TYR A 20 -11.58 -9.32 0.87
C TYR A 20 -11.64 -10.85 0.83
N LYS A 21 -12.14 -11.42 -0.25
CA LYS A 21 -12.67 -12.80 -0.33
C LYS A 21 -11.75 -13.90 0.17
N GLN A 22 -10.45 -13.75 0.19
CA GLN A 22 -9.50 -14.82 0.54
C GLN A 22 -8.32 -14.32 1.37
N ASP A 23 -8.36 -13.07 1.82
CA ASP A 23 -7.29 -12.53 2.64
C ASP A 23 -7.57 -12.79 4.13
N GLU A 24 -6.88 -13.78 4.68
CA GLU A 24 -6.94 -14.09 6.12
C GLU A 24 -6.14 -13.10 6.96
N THR A 25 -5.25 -12.31 6.34
CA THR A 25 -4.39 -11.34 7.02
C THR A 25 -5.09 -10.02 7.33
N GLU A 26 -6.27 -9.78 6.72
CA GLU A 26 -7.02 -8.52 6.81
C GLU A 26 -6.23 -7.29 6.31
N LEU A 27 -5.15 -7.49 5.55
CA LEU A 27 -4.37 -6.41 4.96
C LEU A 27 -5.00 -5.84 3.70
N MET A 28 -5.79 -6.64 2.98
CA MET A 28 -6.64 -6.19 1.88
C MET A 28 -8.10 -6.25 2.28
N GLN A 29 -8.84 -5.20 1.96
CA GLN A 29 -10.28 -5.14 2.21
C GLN A 29 -10.99 -4.42 1.07
N TYR A 30 -12.31 -4.58 1.02
CA TYR A 30 -13.18 -3.71 0.23
C TYR A 30 -13.61 -2.52 1.07
N LEU A 31 -13.52 -1.33 0.49
CA LEU A 31 -14.12 -0.12 1.04
C LEU A 31 -15.31 0.28 0.18
N LEU A 32 -16.49 0.31 0.76
CA LEU A 32 -17.71 0.81 0.12
C LEU A 32 -17.91 2.26 0.52
N THR A 33 -18.11 3.10 -0.48
CA THR A 33 -18.38 4.53 -0.29
C THR A 33 -19.58 4.97 -1.13
N ARG A 34 -20.08 6.17 -0.90
CA ARG A 34 -21.07 6.77 -1.79
C ARG A 34 -20.50 6.98 -3.19
N VAL A 35 -21.33 6.84 -4.21
CA VAL A 35 -20.94 7.02 -5.63
C VAL A 35 -20.36 8.41 -5.90
N SER A 36 -20.82 9.43 -5.17
CA SER A 36 -20.33 10.80 -5.31
C SER A 36 -18.88 11.01 -4.86
N LEU A 37 -18.33 10.08 -4.08
CA LEU A 37 -16.94 10.16 -3.62
C LEU A 37 -16.03 9.41 -4.58
N ASN A 38 -15.17 10.15 -5.28
CA ASN A 38 -14.16 9.59 -6.16
C ASN A 38 -12.82 9.51 -5.42
N LEU A 39 -12.31 8.30 -5.24
CA LEU A 39 -11.01 8.03 -4.63
C LEU A 39 -10.03 7.53 -5.69
N PRO A 40 -9.10 8.36 -6.18
CA PRO A 40 -8.11 7.93 -7.14
C PRO A 40 -7.21 6.82 -6.58
N SER A 41 -6.83 5.86 -7.43
CA SER A 41 -5.79 4.87 -7.09
C SER A 41 -4.50 5.57 -6.68
N GLY A 42 -3.83 5.07 -5.65
CA GLY A 42 -2.64 5.70 -5.08
C GLY A 42 -2.92 6.70 -3.95
N THR A 43 -4.19 6.98 -3.65
CA THR A 43 -4.57 7.82 -2.51
C THR A 43 -4.36 7.08 -1.20
N ILE A 44 -3.84 7.78 -0.19
CA ILE A 44 -3.78 7.29 1.19
C ILE A 44 -5.00 7.79 1.96
N LEU A 45 -5.72 6.86 2.58
CA LEU A 45 -6.81 7.12 3.49
C LEU A 45 -6.38 6.81 4.92
N MET A 46 -6.87 7.56 5.89
CA MET A 46 -6.69 7.25 7.30
C MET A 46 -8.00 6.63 7.82
N ILE A 47 -7.95 5.33 8.12
CA ILE A 47 -9.12 4.56 8.57
C ILE A 47 -8.88 4.10 10.01
N PRO A 48 -9.80 4.37 10.96
CA PRO A 48 -9.64 3.93 12.33
C PRO A 48 -9.74 2.41 12.44
N ASP A 49 -8.87 1.84 13.26
CA ASP A 49 -8.94 0.45 13.67
C ASP A 49 -9.97 0.22 14.81
N LYS A 50 -9.96 -0.97 15.40
CA LYS A 50 -10.88 -1.35 16.49
C LYS A 50 -10.67 -0.51 17.76
N ASP A 51 -9.47 0.03 17.94
CA ASP A 51 -9.09 0.86 19.08
C ASP A 51 -9.20 2.36 18.75
N LEU A 52 -9.83 2.70 17.63
CA LEU A 52 -10.01 4.06 17.09
C LEU A 52 -8.69 4.75 16.73
N VAL A 53 -7.62 4.00 16.53
CA VAL A 53 -6.34 4.52 16.05
C VAL A 53 -6.36 4.57 14.52
N LEU A 54 -6.08 5.74 13.97
CA LEU A 54 -6.02 5.94 12.52
C LEU A 54 -4.87 5.15 11.91
N GLN A 55 -5.20 4.34 10.92
CA GLN A 55 -4.26 3.52 10.15
C GLN A 55 -4.25 3.96 8.70
N PRO A 56 -3.07 4.04 8.05
CA PRO A 56 -2.99 4.38 6.63
C PRO A 56 -3.39 3.20 5.75
N TRP A 57 -4.23 3.49 4.75
CA TRP A 57 -4.69 2.54 3.74
C TRP A 57 -4.51 3.13 2.35
N LEU A 58 -3.96 2.34 1.43
CA LEU A 58 -3.80 2.72 0.03
C LEU A 58 -5.05 2.32 -0.76
N VAL A 59 -5.64 3.27 -1.47
CA VAL A 59 -6.65 2.95 -2.49
C VAL A 59 -5.94 2.29 -3.67
N TYR A 60 -6.22 1.01 -3.88
CA TYR A 60 -5.59 0.24 -4.94
C TYR A 60 -6.29 0.50 -6.27
N TRP A 61 -7.61 0.22 -6.35
CA TRP A 61 -8.46 0.61 -7.47
C TRP A 61 -9.95 0.54 -7.16
N LEU A 62 -10.75 1.17 -8.03
CA LEU A 62 -12.19 0.99 -8.05
C LEU A 62 -12.51 -0.38 -8.69
N GLU A 63 -13.00 -1.33 -7.90
CA GLU A 63 -13.35 -2.66 -8.40
C GLU A 63 -14.68 -2.66 -9.13
N SER A 64 -15.68 -1.98 -8.55
CA SER A 64 -17.01 -1.91 -9.17
C SER A 64 -17.83 -0.75 -8.63
N ILE A 65 -18.76 -0.29 -9.47
CA ILE A 65 -19.86 0.59 -9.08
C ILE A 65 -21.08 -0.31 -8.86
N LYS A 66 -21.59 -0.38 -7.64
CA LYS A 66 -22.76 -1.19 -7.34
C LYS A 66 -24.03 -0.51 -7.82
N ALA A 67 -24.97 -1.30 -8.36
CA ALA A 67 -26.30 -0.81 -8.74
C ALA A 67 -27.08 -0.16 -7.59
N SER A 68 -26.69 -0.45 -6.34
CA SER A 68 -27.22 0.17 -5.13
C SER A 68 -26.71 1.59 -4.84
N GLY A 69 -25.89 2.18 -5.72
CA GLY A 69 -25.37 3.55 -5.54
C GLY A 69 -24.11 3.66 -4.69
N TYR A 70 -23.32 2.59 -4.60
CA TYR A 70 -22.05 2.56 -3.89
C TYR A 70 -20.88 2.22 -4.82
N ASN A 71 -19.75 2.90 -4.60
CA ASN A 71 -18.47 2.48 -5.14
C ASN A 71 -17.85 1.42 -4.24
N ARG A 72 -17.23 0.40 -4.82
CA ARG A 72 -16.44 -0.60 -4.10
C ARG A 72 -14.99 -0.53 -4.55
N TYR A 73 -14.14 -0.09 -3.62
CA TYR A 73 -12.70 0.02 -3.82
C TYR A 73 -11.99 -1.16 -3.16
N ILE A 74 -10.88 -1.60 -3.76
CA ILE A 74 -9.90 -2.43 -3.08
C ILE A 74 -8.93 -1.51 -2.37
N VAL A 75 -8.74 -1.70 -1.07
CA VAL A 75 -7.80 -0.95 -0.23
C VAL A 75 -6.79 -1.88 0.42
N LEU A 76 -5.54 -1.44 0.51
CA LEU A 76 -4.42 -2.19 1.07
C LEU A 76 -3.87 -1.44 2.29
N LYS A 77 -3.78 -2.12 3.44
CA LYS A 77 -3.22 -1.54 4.66
C LYS A 77 -1.73 -1.27 4.48
N MET A 78 -1.31 -0.05 4.77
CA MET A 78 0.10 0.32 4.79
C MET A 78 0.71 -0.10 6.13
N THR A 79 1.82 -0.84 6.09
CA THR A 79 2.40 -1.45 7.29
C THR A 79 3.62 -0.71 7.81
N HIS A 80 4.28 0.05 6.95
CA HIS A 80 5.55 0.71 7.27
C HIS A 80 5.64 2.09 6.63
N GLN A 81 6.61 2.87 7.11
CA GLN A 81 7.10 4.04 6.40
C GLN A 81 8.39 3.72 5.66
N ILE A 82 8.53 4.25 4.47
CA ILE A 82 9.74 4.22 3.66
C ILE A 82 10.33 5.62 3.62
N THR A 83 11.65 5.71 3.76
CA THR A 83 12.39 6.98 3.70
C THR A 83 13.56 6.83 2.74
N TRP A 84 13.76 7.81 1.87
CA TRP A 84 14.90 7.86 0.95
C TRP A 84 15.32 9.31 0.70
N ARG A 85 16.41 9.50 -0.02
CA ARG A 85 16.83 10.82 -0.50
C ARG A 85 16.68 10.89 -2.01
N ASP A 86 16.04 11.97 -2.47
CA ASP A 86 15.92 12.25 -3.88
C ASP A 86 17.26 12.76 -4.48
N ARG A 87 17.25 13.11 -5.77
CA ARG A 87 18.44 13.61 -6.47
C ARG A 87 19.00 14.89 -5.89
N ASP A 88 18.13 15.73 -5.34
CA ASP A 88 18.51 17.01 -4.72
C ASP A 88 18.89 16.82 -3.25
N LYS A 89 19.02 15.57 -2.80
CA LYS A 89 19.33 15.14 -1.42
C LYS A 89 18.27 15.52 -0.38
N ASN A 90 17.08 15.89 -0.82
CA ASN A 90 15.95 16.10 0.08
C ASN A 90 15.44 14.75 0.57
N GLU A 91 15.15 14.70 1.87
CA GLU A 91 14.53 13.52 2.45
C GLU A 91 13.08 13.41 2.01
N GLN A 92 12.71 12.23 1.51
CA GLN A 92 11.38 11.85 1.07
C GLN A 92 10.87 10.75 1.98
N THR A 93 9.60 10.79 2.30
CA THR A 93 8.92 9.74 3.07
C THR A 93 7.61 9.36 2.42
N SER A 94 7.21 8.10 2.56
CA SER A 94 5.90 7.64 2.13
C SER A 94 5.43 6.47 3.01
N TRP A 95 4.13 6.27 3.07
CA TRP A 95 3.58 5.02 3.57
C TRP A 95 3.79 3.92 2.53
N CYS A 96 4.01 2.69 3.00
CA CYS A 96 4.12 1.53 2.13
C CYS A 96 3.58 0.27 2.80
N TYR A 97 3.23 -0.70 1.97
CA TYR A 97 3.12 -2.09 2.37
C TYR A 97 4.45 -2.78 2.09
N LEU A 98 5.09 -3.34 3.12
CA LEU A 98 6.32 -4.13 2.97
C LEU A 98 5.98 -5.61 2.95
N HIS A 99 6.29 -6.29 1.85
CA HIS A 99 6.19 -7.74 1.76
C HIS A 99 7.51 -8.41 2.14
N GLY A 100 7.43 -9.31 3.13
CA GLY A 100 8.52 -10.20 3.52
C GLY A 100 8.33 -11.62 3.00
N SER A 101 9.38 -12.42 3.05
CA SER A 101 9.45 -13.78 2.49
C SER A 101 8.54 -14.84 3.17
N GLY A 102 7.62 -14.46 4.03
CA GLY A 102 6.83 -15.41 4.82
C GLY A 102 5.32 -15.40 4.59
N ASP A 103 4.80 -14.47 3.81
CA ASP A 103 3.35 -14.30 3.66
C ASP A 103 2.85 -14.77 2.29
N SER A 104 2.74 -16.09 2.13
CA SER A 104 2.29 -16.71 0.89
C SER A 104 0.82 -16.43 0.56
N ALA A 105 -0.04 -16.28 1.55
CA ALA A 105 -1.48 -16.05 1.35
C ALA A 105 -1.74 -14.67 0.73
N LEU A 106 -1.13 -13.62 1.27
CA LEU A 106 -1.26 -12.29 0.70
C LEU A 106 -0.60 -12.19 -0.68
N LYS A 107 0.50 -12.91 -0.90
CA LYS A 107 1.17 -12.99 -2.20
C LYS A 107 0.22 -13.51 -3.29
N GLU A 108 -0.50 -14.60 -3.03
CA GLU A 108 -1.48 -15.13 -3.97
C GLU A 108 -2.64 -14.15 -4.22
N THR A 109 -3.09 -13.46 -3.18
CA THR A 109 -4.12 -12.43 -3.32
C THR A 109 -3.63 -11.26 -4.18
N LEU A 110 -2.40 -10.78 -3.97
CA LEU A 110 -1.79 -9.72 -4.77
C LEU A 110 -1.60 -10.13 -6.24
N LYS A 111 -1.21 -11.37 -6.49
CA LYS A 111 -1.15 -11.93 -7.85
C LYS A 111 -2.53 -11.96 -8.52
N ALA A 112 -3.55 -12.40 -7.79
CA ALA A 112 -4.92 -12.49 -8.32
C ALA A 112 -5.51 -11.14 -8.71
N VAL A 113 -5.09 -10.05 -8.06
CA VAL A 113 -5.51 -8.68 -8.42
C VAL A 113 -4.56 -8.00 -9.41
N GLY A 114 -3.58 -8.72 -9.97
CA GLY A 114 -2.63 -8.17 -10.94
C GLY A 114 -1.59 -7.22 -10.32
N ALA A 115 -1.42 -7.26 -9.00
CA ALA A 115 -0.52 -6.37 -8.27
C ALA A 115 0.92 -6.88 -8.21
N MET A 116 1.16 -8.11 -8.61
CA MET A 116 2.47 -8.76 -8.48
C MET A 116 2.88 -9.50 -9.74
N TYR A 117 4.09 -9.20 -10.16
CA TYR A 117 4.80 -9.94 -11.22
C TYR A 117 6.08 -10.62 -10.74
N ALA A 118 6.39 -10.58 -9.45
CA ALA A 118 7.62 -11.18 -8.93
C ALA A 118 7.56 -12.71 -9.06
N GLU A 119 8.47 -13.26 -9.83
CA GLU A 119 8.66 -14.71 -10.00
C GLU A 119 9.46 -15.31 -8.85
N ASP A 120 10.22 -14.49 -8.12
CA ASP A 120 11.12 -14.94 -7.07
C ASP A 120 10.45 -14.91 -5.69
N ASP A 121 10.37 -16.08 -5.06
CA ASP A 121 9.75 -16.25 -3.73
C ASP A 121 10.56 -15.61 -2.60
N ASN A 122 11.79 -15.23 -2.84
CA ASN A 122 12.68 -14.62 -1.85
C ASN A 122 12.84 -13.10 -1.99
N SER A 123 12.23 -12.49 -3.01
CA SER A 123 12.32 -11.05 -3.20
C SER A 123 11.45 -10.30 -2.19
N ARG A 124 12.01 -9.27 -1.57
CA ARG A 124 11.24 -8.28 -0.83
C ARG A 124 10.77 -7.19 -1.79
N PHE A 125 9.61 -6.61 -1.48
CA PHE A 125 9.09 -5.49 -2.24
C PHE A 125 8.20 -4.60 -1.36
N VAL A 126 8.00 -3.38 -1.82
CA VAL A 126 6.99 -2.48 -1.27
C VAL A 126 5.95 -2.13 -2.33
N ILE A 127 4.73 -1.91 -1.86
CA ILE A 127 3.65 -1.26 -2.62
C ILE A 127 3.41 0.08 -1.97
N MET A 128 3.39 1.14 -2.75
CA MET A 128 3.29 2.51 -2.27
C MET A 128 2.58 3.41 -3.29
N PRO A 129 2.13 4.60 -2.89
CA PRO A 129 1.71 5.61 -3.85
C PRO A 129 2.84 5.92 -4.83
N LEU A 130 2.50 6.12 -6.11
CA LEU A 130 3.48 6.50 -7.12
C LEU A 130 4.28 7.73 -6.68
N ASN A 131 5.59 7.60 -6.70
CA ASN A 131 6.51 8.70 -6.43
C ASN A 131 7.62 8.74 -7.47
N GLU A 132 7.61 9.76 -8.30
CA GLU A 132 8.57 9.94 -9.41
C GLU A 132 10.02 10.14 -8.93
N ASN A 133 10.22 10.40 -7.63
CA ASN A 133 11.55 10.65 -7.06
C ASN A 133 12.27 9.38 -6.61
N ILE A 134 11.60 8.21 -6.60
CA ILE A 134 12.25 6.93 -6.29
C ILE A 134 12.76 6.27 -7.58
N ARG A 135 13.96 5.70 -7.54
CA ARG A 135 14.62 5.15 -8.73
C ARG A 135 15.38 3.87 -8.43
N LYS A 136 15.68 3.12 -9.49
CA LYS A 136 16.59 1.99 -9.41
C LYS A 136 17.95 2.44 -8.86
N GLU A 137 18.54 1.62 -8.01
CA GLU A 137 19.77 1.84 -7.25
C GLU A 137 19.67 2.84 -6.08
N ASP A 138 18.51 3.44 -5.84
CA ASP A 138 18.33 4.24 -4.65
C ASP A 138 18.50 3.41 -3.38
N TYR A 139 19.07 4.04 -2.37
CA TYR A 139 19.13 3.52 -1.02
C TYR A 139 17.88 3.97 -0.27
N ILE A 140 17.20 3.01 0.32
CA ILE A 140 16.00 3.28 1.09
C ILE A 140 16.06 2.64 2.46
N GLU A 141 15.34 3.22 3.39
CA GLU A 141 15.14 2.69 4.73
C GLU A 141 13.65 2.46 4.97
N VAL A 142 13.32 1.30 5.54
CA VAL A 142 11.94 0.92 5.87
C VAL A 142 11.84 0.65 7.37
N GLY A 143 10.80 1.21 8.00
CA GLY A 143 10.57 1.07 9.44
C GLY A 143 11.17 2.21 10.26
N GLU A 144 11.16 2.05 11.57
CA GLU A 144 11.60 3.07 12.53
C GLU A 144 12.51 2.48 13.62
N GLY A 145 13.41 3.32 14.14
CA GLY A 145 14.27 3.00 15.27
C GLY A 145 15.13 1.76 15.06
N LYS A 146 15.13 0.84 16.03
CA LYS A 146 15.90 -0.42 15.96
C LYS A 146 15.38 -1.44 14.96
N LEU A 147 14.16 -1.26 14.46
CA LEU A 147 13.53 -2.12 13.45
C LEU A 147 13.72 -1.58 12.03
N LYS A 148 14.54 -0.54 11.88
CA LYS A 148 14.84 0.06 10.62
C LYS A 148 15.72 -0.86 9.77
N GLU A 149 15.25 -1.19 8.58
CA GLU A 149 15.97 -2.03 7.62
C GLU A 149 16.35 -1.22 6.39
N ALA A 150 17.54 -1.48 5.87
CA ALA A 150 18.08 -0.78 4.71
C ALA A 150 18.02 -1.67 3.47
N TYR A 151 17.65 -1.07 2.34
CA TYR A 151 17.50 -1.74 1.07
C TYR A 151 18.03 -0.91 -0.08
N ARG A 152 18.36 -1.61 -1.17
CA ARG A 152 18.60 -1.00 -2.48
C ARG A 152 17.44 -1.32 -3.40
N VAL A 153 16.94 -0.32 -4.11
CA VAL A 153 15.92 -0.49 -5.14
C VAL A 153 16.52 -1.22 -6.33
N THR A 154 15.98 -2.38 -6.69
CA THR A 154 16.43 -3.18 -7.83
C THR A 154 15.56 -3.01 -9.07
N GLY A 155 14.33 -2.61 -8.91
CA GLY A 155 13.39 -2.35 -9.98
C GLY A 155 12.09 -1.75 -9.48
N TYR A 156 11.24 -1.33 -10.39
CA TYR A 156 9.91 -0.83 -10.07
C TYR A 156 8.95 -1.05 -11.24
N ASP A 157 7.67 -1.18 -10.92
CA ASP A 157 6.56 -1.20 -11.87
C ASP A 157 5.56 -0.10 -11.50
N ILE A 158 5.32 0.79 -12.45
CA ILE A 158 4.40 1.92 -12.32
C ILE A 158 3.22 1.82 -13.29
N HIS A 159 3.17 0.76 -14.10
CA HIS A 159 2.22 0.64 -15.20
C HIS A 159 1.05 -0.30 -14.90
N SER A 160 1.24 -1.26 -14.00
CA SER A 160 0.23 -2.27 -13.70
C SER A 160 -1.00 -1.70 -13.03
N THR A 161 -0.83 -0.70 -12.16
CA THR A 161 -1.93 0.01 -11.50
C THR A 161 -1.63 1.50 -11.49
N PRO A 162 -2.38 2.33 -12.22
CA PRO A 162 -2.17 3.78 -12.23
C PRO A 162 -2.17 4.37 -10.82
N GLY A 163 -1.20 5.24 -10.52
CA GLY A 163 -1.07 5.90 -9.21
C GLY A 163 -0.45 5.04 -8.11
N VAL A 164 -0.14 3.78 -8.37
CA VAL A 164 0.50 2.85 -7.44
C VAL A 164 1.83 2.39 -8.01
N GLU A 165 2.84 2.34 -7.16
CA GLU A 165 4.17 1.87 -7.50
C GLU A 165 4.49 0.58 -6.75
N TYR A 166 5.03 -0.37 -7.48
CA TYR A 166 5.58 -1.61 -6.97
C TYR A 166 7.10 -1.55 -7.08
N VAL A 167 7.79 -1.64 -5.93
CA VAL A 167 9.25 -1.47 -5.86
C VAL A 167 9.89 -2.73 -5.32
N THR A 168 10.77 -3.35 -6.11
CA THR A 168 11.54 -4.52 -5.70
C THR A 168 12.80 -4.11 -4.96
N LEU A 169 13.11 -4.82 -3.88
CA LEU A 169 14.13 -4.46 -2.91
C LEU A 169 15.15 -5.58 -2.71
N ASN A 170 16.41 -5.20 -2.58
CA ASN A 170 17.47 -6.10 -2.14
C ASN A 170 18.00 -5.63 -0.78
N PRO A 171 18.01 -6.51 0.25
CA PRO A 171 18.52 -6.16 1.57
C PRO A 171 19.98 -5.70 1.50
N MET A 172 20.30 -4.64 2.21
CA MET A 172 21.65 -4.19 2.41
C MET A 172 22.12 -4.57 3.81
N TYR A 173 23.16 -5.36 3.90
CA TYR A 173 23.82 -5.63 5.17
C TYR A 173 24.72 -4.43 5.49
N ILE A 174 24.39 -3.71 6.56
CA ILE A 174 25.33 -2.76 7.16
C ILE A 174 26.39 -3.64 7.82
N LYS A 175 27.61 -3.63 7.31
CA LYS A 175 28.74 -4.16 8.06
C LYS A 175 29.00 -3.18 9.19
N ASP A 176 28.83 -3.63 10.44
CA ASP A 176 29.30 -2.93 11.64
C ASP A 176 30.82 -2.69 11.57
#